data_be9c692cdb0aa982ab5b03478682a85e
#
_entry.id   be9c692cdb0aa982ab5b03478682a85e
#
_cell.length_a   1.000
_cell.length_b   1.000
_cell.length_c   1.000
_cell.angle_alpha   90.00
_cell.angle_beta   90.00
_cell.angle_gamma   90.00
#
_symmetry.space_group_name_H-M   'P 1'
#
loop_
_entity.id
_entity.type
_entity.pdbx_description
1 polymer ?
#
loop_
_entity_poly.entity_id
_entity_poly.type
_entity_poly.pdbx_seq_one_letter_code
_entity_poly.pdbx_strand_id
1 'polypeptide(L)'
;MTTLPDLDYVYKQQSQQNQELNFSADDYSLLTDLYQLTMAACYTGEGIEQRRASFELSVRRLPEGFGYLIAMGLTQALEYLAKIRFSSAQIAALKATGIFAHASDRFWSLLAEGKFTGDVWAVPEGTAVFANQPLLRVEAPLWQAQLVETYLLNTINYQTLIATKAARLRDVAGESATLLEFGTRRAFSPQGSLWAARAALAGGLDSTSNVLAALQLGQLPSGTMAHALVMALSAIEGTEEQAFSAFHRYFPGAPLLIDTYDTVAAAQRLSEKVNSGEMQLTGVRLDSGDLVTLSKQVRSLLPGVPIFASGDLDEWEIARLKAAGAEIDGYGLGTRLVTGSPVNGVYKLVDIDGIPVMKQSSGKVTYPGRKQIFRSFSGGKVKADRLGLLGEIPLDEEPLLQLVVQEGQRVQPLESLATIRQRTAASVASLPQQTRLLDHPVAVEVEISEGLRVLTEETKKRTAEAQRSQCVGRVPPT
;
A
#
# COMPACT_ATOMS: atom_id res chain seq x y z
N MET A 1 33.06 31.80 21.28
CA MET A 1 31.63 32.14 21.38
C MET A 1 31.08 32.13 19.96
N THR A 2 30.56 31.03 19.51
CA THR A 2 29.89 30.89 18.22
C THR A 2 28.48 31.46 18.39
N THR A 3 28.24 32.62 17.78
CA THR A 3 26.88 33.20 17.73
C THR A 3 25.94 32.22 17.05
N LEU A 4 24.90 31.78 17.76
CA LEU A 4 23.79 31.05 17.17
C LEU A 4 23.24 31.86 15.98
N PRO A 5 22.91 31.23 14.84
CA PRO A 5 22.29 31.94 13.74
C PRO A 5 20.98 32.57 14.23
N ASP A 6 20.70 33.76 13.73
CA ASP A 6 19.56 34.59 14.08
C ASP A 6 18.27 33.78 13.87
N LEU A 7 17.75 33.20 14.95
CA LEU A 7 16.52 32.42 14.96
C LEU A 7 15.31 33.21 14.45
N ASP A 8 15.34 34.54 14.57
CA ASP A 8 14.31 35.44 14.05
C ASP A 8 14.27 35.46 12.51
N TYR A 9 15.38 35.24 11.84
CA TYR A 9 15.40 35.12 10.37
C TYR A 9 14.79 33.79 9.90
N VAL A 10 15.05 32.73 10.62
CA VAL A 10 14.46 31.40 10.37
C VAL A 10 12.94 31.43 10.62
N TYR A 11 12.50 32.07 11.70
CA TYR A 11 11.07 32.18 12.05
C TYR A 11 10.28 33.11 11.14
N LYS A 12 10.88 34.18 10.59
CA LYS A 12 10.18 35.08 9.65
C LYS A 12 9.96 34.49 8.26
N GLN A 13 10.82 33.59 7.79
CA GLN A 13 10.55 32.82 6.58
C GLN A 13 9.49 31.72 6.82
N GLN A 14 9.39 31.19 8.04
CA GLN A 14 8.45 30.13 8.39
C GLN A 14 6.98 30.54 8.28
N SER A 15 6.61 31.80 8.48
CA SER A 15 5.21 32.23 8.41
C SER A 15 4.64 32.23 6.98
N GLN A 16 5.47 32.33 5.95
CA GLN A 16 5.09 32.19 4.54
C GLN A 16 5.23 30.74 4.03
N GLN A 17 6.18 29.97 4.57
CA GLN A 17 6.47 28.60 4.15
C GLN A 17 5.49 27.55 4.71
N ASN A 18 4.70 27.90 5.72
CA ASN A 18 3.76 26.97 6.36
C ASN A 18 2.55 26.61 5.50
N GLN A 19 2.40 27.24 4.31
CA GLN A 19 1.21 27.06 3.45
C GLN A 19 1.41 26.09 2.30
N GLU A 20 2.65 25.73 1.95
CA GLU A 20 2.96 24.91 0.77
C GLU A 20 3.76 23.65 1.14
N LEU A 21 3.18 22.78 2.00
CA LEU A 21 3.76 21.47 2.29
C LEU A 21 3.37 20.43 1.24
N ASN A 22 3.48 20.79 -0.02
CA ASN A 22 3.36 19.86 -1.14
C ASN A 22 4.74 19.34 -1.53
N PHE A 23 4.81 18.12 -2.03
CA PHE A 23 6.03 17.56 -2.58
C PHE A 23 5.83 17.12 -4.03
N SER A 24 6.91 17.14 -4.79
CA SER A 24 7.01 16.68 -6.16
C SER A 24 8.11 15.61 -6.28
N ALA A 25 8.34 15.10 -7.48
CA ALA A 25 9.45 14.19 -7.73
C ALA A 25 10.83 14.82 -7.44
N ASP A 26 10.92 16.14 -7.48
CA ASP A 26 12.16 16.86 -7.18
C ASP A 26 12.50 16.83 -5.68
N ASP A 27 11.51 16.54 -4.82
CA ASP A 27 11.66 16.48 -3.37
C ASP A 27 11.94 15.06 -2.83
N TYR A 28 11.93 14.05 -3.68
CA TYR A 28 12.06 12.65 -3.29
C TYR A 28 13.30 12.37 -2.43
N SER A 29 14.41 13.05 -2.69
CA SER A 29 15.66 12.90 -1.93
C SER A 29 15.56 13.38 -0.48
N LEU A 30 14.76 14.41 -0.21
CA LEU A 30 14.56 14.97 1.12
C LEU A 30 13.37 14.36 1.87
N LEU A 31 12.47 13.66 1.20
CA LEU A 31 11.36 12.95 1.84
C LEU A 31 11.88 11.65 2.49
N THR A 32 12.71 11.82 3.51
CA THR A 32 13.40 10.75 4.23
C THR A 32 13.55 11.11 5.71
N ASP A 33 13.84 10.11 6.55
CA ASP A 33 14.18 10.35 7.95
C ASP A 33 15.63 10.85 8.08
N LEU A 34 15.88 11.76 9.00
CA LEU A 34 17.20 12.34 9.22
C LEU A 34 18.31 11.29 9.39
N TYR A 35 18.02 10.18 10.08
CA TYR A 35 19.03 9.14 10.35
C TYR A 35 19.56 8.47 9.07
N GLN A 36 18.86 8.51 7.96
CA GLN A 36 19.34 8.00 6.68
C GLN A 36 20.55 8.82 6.19
N LEU A 37 20.44 10.13 6.30
CA LEU A 37 21.53 11.05 5.91
C LEU A 37 22.68 11.03 6.91
N THR A 38 22.42 10.96 8.22
CA THR A 38 23.47 10.89 9.23
C THR A 38 24.26 9.58 9.13
N MET A 39 23.61 8.46 8.85
CA MET A 39 24.30 7.19 8.61
C MET A 39 25.12 7.24 7.31
N ALA A 40 24.59 7.80 6.24
CA ALA A 40 25.36 7.98 5.01
C ALA A 40 26.61 8.85 5.23
N ALA A 41 26.50 9.92 6.03
CA ALA A 41 27.64 10.74 6.43
C ALA A 41 28.67 9.94 7.24
N CYS A 42 28.25 9.10 8.19
CA CYS A 42 29.15 8.20 8.93
C CYS A 42 29.84 7.21 7.99
N TYR A 43 29.09 6.56 7.08
CA TYR A 43 29.68 5.60 6.14
C TYR A 43 30.76 6.24 5.26
N THR A 44 30.57 7.49 4.85
CA THR A 44 31.61 8.22 4.09
C THR A 44 32.79 8.64 4.94
N GLY A 45 32.59 8.93 6.23
CA GLY A 45 33.66 9.22 7.16
C GLY A 45 34.56 8.00 7.42
N GLU A 46 33.95 6.82 7.49
CA GLU A 46 34.65 5.55 7.69
C GLU A 46 35.14 4.88 6.40
N GLY A 47 34.83 5.45 5.22
CA GLY A 47 35.26 4.93 3.90
C GLY A 47 34.59 3.63 3.50
N ILE A 48 33.40 3.33 4.01
CA ILE A 48 32.65 2.09 3.76
C ILE A 48 31.40 2.30 2.89
N GLU A 49 31.17 3.51 2.43
CA GLU A 49 29.95 3.90 1.71
C GLU A 49 29.73 3.13 0.40
N GLN A 50 30.82 2.66 -0.23
CA GLN A 50 30.76 1.93 -1.51
C GLN A 50 30.67 0.39 -1.33
N ARG A 51 30.69 -0.12 -0.08
CA ARG A 51 30.50 -1.55 0.18
C ARG A 51 29.15 -2.00 -0.39
N ARG A 52 29.14 -3.15 -1.09
CA ARG A 52 27.89 -3.72 -1.61
C ARG A 52 27.00 -4.22 -0.48
N ALA A 53 25.87 -3.62 -0.27
CA ALA A 53 24.93 -3.99 0.78
C ALA A 53 23.61 -4.51 0.21
N SER A 54 23.04 -5.50 0.88
CA SER A 54 21.72 -6.02 0.57
C SER A 54 20.77 -5.74 1.74
N PHE A 55 19.68 -5.03 1.45
CA PHE A 55 18.59 -4.78 2.40
C PHE A 55 17.32 -5.45 1.91
N GLU A 56 16.51 -5.94 2.84
CA GLU A 56 15.22 -6.53 2.51
C GLU A 56 14.09 -5.82 3.24
N LEU A 57 13.02 -5.50 2.47
CA LEU A 57 11.75 -5.05 2.99
C LEU A 57 10.85 -6.26 3.21
N SER A 58 10.41 -6.50 4.43
CA SER A 58 9.55 -7.62 4.79
C SER A 58 8.52 -7.24 5.85
N VAL A 59 7.44 -8.00 5.96
CA VAL A 59 6.42 -7.84 7.00
C VAL A 59 6.59 -8.97 8.01
N ARG A 60 6.90 -8.63 9.26
CA ARG A 60 7.15 -9.64 10.31
C ARG A 60 5.91 -10.36 10.81
N ARG A 61 4.79 -9.66 10.82
CA ARG A 61 3.49 -10.17 11.29
C ARG A 61 2.41 -9.59 10.40
N LEU A 62 1.47 -10.41 10.03
CA LEU A 62 0.27 -9.93 9.34
C LEU A 62 -0.55 -9.06 10.31
N PRO A 63 -1.29 -8.05 9.80
CA PRO A 63 -2.29 -7.36 10.59
C PRO A 63 -3.31 -8.36 11.19
N GLU A 64 -3.90 -8.00 12.30
CA GLU A 64 -4.91 -8.84 12.95
C GLU A 64 -6.07 -9.14 12.00
N GLY A 65 -6.50 -10.41 11.96
CA GLY A 65 -7.56 -10.88 11.07
C GLY A 65 -7.14 -11.08 9.61
N PHE A 66 -5.84 -10.95 9.27
CA PHE A 66 -5.35 -11.18 7.91
C PHE A 66 -4.60 -12.51 7.81
N GLY A 67 -5.00 -13.38 6.88
CA GLY A 67 -4.27 -14.63 6.57
C GLY A 67 -3.19 -14.46 5.51
N TYR A 68 -3.18 -13.33 4.81
CA TYR A 68 -2.25 -13.00 3.72
C TYR A 68 -2.19 -11.49 3.50
N LEU A 69 -1.21 -11.04 2.70
CA LEU A 69 -1.13 -9.71 2.14
C LEU A 69 -1.05 -9.79 0.61
N ILE A 70 -1.52 -8.76 -0.08
CA ILE A 70 -1.30 -8.58 -1.52
C ILE A 70 -0.18 -7.55 -1.71
N ALA A 71 0.97 -7.99 -2.20
CA ALA A 71 2.11 -7.11 -2.47
C ALA A 71 1.71 -6.01 -3.46
N MET A 72 1.94 -4.74 -3.08
CA MET A 72 1.57 -3.57 -3.89
C MET A 72 2.49 -2.39 -3.60
N GLY A 73 2.57 -1.43 -4.54
CA GLY A 73 3.36 -0.20 -4.41
C GLY A 73 4.71 -0.25 -5.13
N LEU A 74 5.04 -1.37 -5.78
CA LEU A 74 6.31 -1.52 -6.51
C LEU A 74 6.45 -0.49 -7.63
N THR A 75 5.40 -0.22 -8.38
CA THR A 75 5.43 0.76 -9.49
C THR A 75 5.92 2.13 -9.02
N GLN A 76 5.38 2.66 -7.92
CA GLN A 76 5.77 3.96 -7.36
C GLN A 76 7.15 3.90 -6.67
N ALA A 77 7.49 2.76 -6.07
CA ALA A 77 8.82 2.54 -5.52
C ALA A 77 9.90 2.59 -6.61
N LEU A 78 9.65 1.98 -7.77
CA LEU A 78 10.57 2.02 -8.91
C LEU A 78 10.65 3.42 -9.56
N GLU A 79 9.54 4.15 -9.60
CA GLU A 79 9.53 5.56 -10.03
C GLU A 79 10.41 6.43 -9.13
N TYR A 80 10.28 6.27 -7.81
CA TYR A 80 11.13 6.95 -6.82
C TYR A 80 12.61 6.65 -7.06
N LEU A 81 13.00 5.38 -7.16
CA LEU A 81 14.39 4.98 -7.38
C LEU A 81 14.98 5.55 -8.69
N ALA A 82 14.17 5.64 -9.73
CA ALA A 82 14.60 6.23 -11.01
C ALA A 82 14.79 7.75 -10.97
N LYS A 83 14.06 8.42 -10.07
CA LYS A 83 14.00 9.90 -9.99
C LYS A 83 14.77 10.51 -8.83
N ILE A 84 15.18 9.72 -7.81
CA ILE A 84 15.87 10.25 -6.63
C ILE A 84 17.14 10.99 -7.02
N ARG A 85 17.23 12.26 -6.62
CA ARG A 85 18.38 13.15 -6.86
C ARG A 85 18.39 14.27 -5.82
N PHE A 86 19.58 14.74 -5.47
CA PHE A 86 19.75 15.93 -4.65
C PHE A 86 20.13 17.10 -5.55
N SER A 87 19.32 18.15 -5.56
CA SER A 87 19.67 19.41 -6.24
C SER A 87 20.72 20.19 -5.46
N SER A 88 21.43 21.10 -6.14
CA SER A 88 22.40 21.99 -5.48
C SER A 88 21.75 22.83 -4.38
N ALA A 89 20.48 23.25 -4.56
CA ALA A 89 19.72 24.00 -3.56
C ALA A 89 19.42 23.15 -2.32
N GLN A 90 19.03 21.88 -2.49
CA GLN A 90 18.78 20.96 -1.39
C GLN A 90 20.07 20.66 -0.60
N ILE A 91 21.19 20.45 -1.30
CA ILE A 91 22.50 20.26 -0.66
C ILE A 91 22.90 21.53 0.13
N ALA A 92 22.69 22.72 -0.42
CA ALA A 92 22.96 23.98 0.27
C ALA A 92 22.06 24.12 1.52
N ALA A 93 20.79 23.76 1.43
CA ALA A 93 19.87 23.77 2.57
C ALA A 93 20.31 22.79 3.67
N LEU A 94 20.71 21.57 3.33
CA LEU A 94 21.25 20.60 4.29
C LEU A 94 22.51 21.13 4.97
N LYS A 95 23.44 21.74 4.23
CA LYS A 95 24.64 22.40 4.80
C LYS A 95 24.27 23.50 5.79
N ALA A 96 23.28 24.32 5.44
CA ALA A 96 22.83 25.44 6.27
C ALA A 96 22.20 25.01 7.60
N THR A 97 21.73 23.77 7.74
CA THR A 97 21.21 23.25 9.02
C THR A 97 22.27 23.15 10.12
N GLY A 98 23.56 23.09 9.74
CA GLY A 98 24.68 22.86 10.68
C GLY A 98 24.77 21.44 11.24
N ILE A 99 23.77 20.58 11.02
CA ILE A 99 23.73 19.18 11.52
C ILE A 99 24.93 18.39 10.98
N PHE A 100 25.31 18.65 9.74
CA PHE A 100 26.37 17.93 9.02
C PHE A 100 27.71 18.67 9.02
N ALA A 101 27.99 19.52 10.04
CA ALA A 101 29.20 20.33 10.10
C ALA A 101 30.49 19.51 10.06
N HIS A 102 30.46 18.23 10.49
CA HIS A 102 31.58 17.32 10.49
C HIS A 102 31.54 16.27 9.38
N ALA A 103 30.58 16.37 8.45
CA ALA A 103 30.53 15.46 7.32
C ALA A 103 31.67 15.74 6.32
N SER A 104 32.21 14.65 5.75
CA SER A 104 33.31 14.74 4.80
C SER A 104 32.90 15.39 3.46
N ASP A 105 33.84 15.96 2.71
CA ASP A 105 33.58 16.43 1.35
C ASP A 105 33.06 15.31 0.44
N ARG A 106 33.47 14.08 0.70
CA ARG A 106 32.99 12.88 -0.02
C ARG A 106 31.49 12.69 0.15
N PHE A 107 30.94 12.92 1.34
CA PHE A 107 29.49 12.85 1.57
C PHE A 107 28.72 13.79 0.65
N TRP A 108 29.17 15.04 0.56
CA TRP A 108 28.51 16.04 -0.29
C TRP A 108 28.64 15.73 -1.79
N SER A 109 29.80 15.20 -2.20
CA SER A 109 30.01 14.76 -3.58
C SER A 109 29.09 13.60 -3.95
N LEU A 110 28.91 12.61 -3.05
CA LEU A 110 27.99 11.50 -3.28
C LEU A 110 26.53 11.95 -3.42
N LEU A 111 26.08 12.88 -2.59
CA LEU A 111 24.74 13.45 -2.74
C LEU A 111 24.58 14.18 -4.07
N ALA A 112 25.59 14.93 -4.53
CA ALA A 112 25.56 15.65 -5.79
C ALA A 112 25.58 14.73 -7.02
N GLU A 113 26.29 13.59 -6.93
CA GLU A 113 26.32 12.55 -7.96
C GLU A 113 25.01 11.73 -8.01
N GLY A 114 24.25 11.76 -6.97
CA GLY A 114 23.10 11.03 -6.45
C GLY A 114 22.09 10.44 -7.43
N LYS A 115 22.49 9.41 -8.17
CA LYS A 115 21.61 8.49 -8.89
C LYS A 115 21.61 7.15 -8.15
N PHE A 116 20.48 6.49 -8.09
CA PHE A 116 20.43 5.09 -7.70
C PHE A 116 21.08 4.22 -8.79
N THR A 117 22.03 3.37 -8.38
CA THR A 117 22.80 2.49 -9.29
C THR A 117 22.73 1.02 -8.91
N GLY A 118 21.88 0.68 -7.94
CA GLY A 118 21.73 -0.67 -7.43
C GLY A 118 20.81 -1.55 -8.24
N ASP A 119 20.70 -2.81 -7.78
CA ASP A 119 19.76 -3.79 -8.28
C ASP A 119 18.58 -3.89 -7.33
N VAL A 120 17.39 -4.21 -7.88
CA VAL A 120 16.18 -4.44 -7.08
C VAL A 120 15.52 -5.73 -7.51
N TRP A 121 15.28 -6.57 -6.52
CA TRP A 121 14.48 -7.78 -6.64
C TRP A 121 13.16 -7.57 -5.92
N ALA A 122 12.04 -7.94 -6.52
CA ALA A 122 10.73 -7.73 -5.93
C ALA A 122 9.75 -8.84 -6.27
N VAL A 123 8.80 -9.04 -5.38
CA VAL A 123 7.60 -9.83 -5.66
C VAL A 123 6.71 -9.01 -6.60
N PRO A 124 6.19 -9.57 -7.70
CA PRO A 124 5.27 -8.86 -8.59
C PRO A 124 4.02 -8.36 -7.86
N GLU A 125 3.58 -7.14 -8.19
CA GLU A 125 2.34 -6.59 -7.60
C GLU A 125 1.15 -7.51 -7.86
N GLY A 126 0.26 -7.63 -6.88
CA GLY A 126 -0.89 -8.54 -6.94
C GLY A 126 -0.60 -9.96 -6.44
N THR A 127 0.62 -10.28 -6.05
CA THR A 127 0.97 -11.58 -5.48
C THR A 127 0.62 -11.65 -4.01
N ALA A 128 -0.03 -12.72 -3.58
CA ALA A 128 -0.26 -13.01 -2.17
C ALA A 128 1.05 -13.40 -1.48
N VAL A 129 1.33 -12.82 -0.31
CA VAL A 129 2.54 -13.05 0.49
C VAL A 129 2.20 -13.22 1.96
N PHE A 130 3.15 -13.79 2.74
CA PHE A 130 2.96 -14.12 4.15
C PHE A 130 4.02 -13.46 5.04
N ALA A 131 3.88 -13.61 6.35
CA ALA A 131 4.82 -13.05 7.30
C ALA A 131 6.27 -13.54 7.08
N ASN A 132 7.25 -12.67 7.35
CA ASN A 132 8.69 -12.89 7.21
C ASN A 132 9.22 -13.06 5.78
N GLN A 133 8.39 -12.92 4.78
CA GLN A 133 8.81 -12.96 3.39
C GLN A 133 9.30 -11.58 2.93
N PRO A 134 10.42 -11.50 2.19
CA PRO A 134 10.86 -10.25 1.58
C PRO A 134 9.97 -9.90 0.39
N LEU A 135 9.31 -8.74 0.45
CA LEU A 135 8.55 -8.18 -0.67
C LEU A 135 9.47 -7.53 -1.70
N LEU A 136 10.60 -7.02 -1.21
CA LEU A 136 11.59 -6.31 -2.02
C LEU A 136 12.97 -6.48 -1.39
N ARG A 137 14.01 -6.64 -2.22
CA ARG A 137 15.42 -6.58 -1.85
C ARG A 137 16.14 -5.56 -2.70
N VAL A 138 16.90 -4.67 -2.06
CA VAL A 138 17.78 -3.69 -2.69
C VAL A 138 19.23 -4.13 -2.48
N GLU A 139 19.98 -4.23 -3.57
CA GLU A 139 21.41 -4.54 -3.58
C GLU A 139 22.18 -3.38 -4.22
N ALA A 140 22.82 -2.55 -3.42
CA ALA A 140 23.44 -1.30 -3.87
C ALA A 140 24.66 -0.93 -3.01
N PRO A 141 25.44 0.11 -3.37
CA PRO A 141 26.36 0.74 -2.45
C PRO A 141 25.65 1.08 -1.14
N LEU A 142 26.30 0.83 0.00
CA LEU A 142 25.70 0.89 1.34
C LEU A 142 24.93 2.18 1.59
N TRP A 143 25.49 3.33 1.18
CA TRP A 143 24.83 4.63 1.36
C TRP A 143 23.53 4.75 0.57
N GLN A 144 23.48 4.21 -0.67
CA GLN A 144 22.28 4.23 -1.50
C GLN A 144 21.21 3.27 -0.96
N ALA A 145 21.62 2.04 -0.63
CA ALA A 145 20.72 1.03 -0.09
C ALA A 145 20.10 1.48 1.23
N GLN A 146 20.83 2.23 2.06
CA GLN A 146 20.32 2.80 3.30
C GLN A 146 19.33 3.95 3.05
N LEU A 147 19.66 4.87 2.15
CA LEU A 147 18.94 6.12 1.95
C LEU A 147 17.48 5.92 1.53
N VAL A 148 17.17 4.85 0.80
CA VAL A 148 15.86 4.62 0.17
C VAL A 148 14.81 4.02 1.11
N GLU A 149 15.17 3.63 2.33
CA GLU A 149 14.29 2.92 3.30
C GLU A 149 12.96 3.62 3.51
N THR A 150 12.98 4.92 3.87
CA THR A 150 11.78 5.65 4.30
C THR A 150 10.71 5.67 3.22
N TYR A 151 11.08 6.05 2.00
CA TYR A 151 10.11 6.14 0.91
C TYR A 151 9.59 4.77 0.48
N LEU A 152 10.46 3.76 0.41
CA LEU A 152 10.05 2.39 0.06
C LEU A 152 9.04 1.84 1.07
N LEU A 153 9.30 2.01 2.37
CA LEU A 153 8.39 1.56 3.42
C LEU A 153 7.06 2.30 3.36
N ASN A 154 7.06 3.64 3.23
CA ASN A 154 5.84 4.42 3.15
C ASN A 154 4.97 3.98 1.97
N THR A 155 5.58 3.82 0.80
CA THR A 155 4.89 3.49 -0.45
C THR A 155 4.32 2.06 -0.43
N ILE A 156 5.13 1.07 -0.05
CA ILE A 156 4.76 -0.35 -0.10
C ILE A 156 3.79 -0.70 1.03
N ASN A 157 4.00 -0.20 2.24
CA ASN A 157 3.12 -0.52 3.37
C ASN A 157 1.69 -0.10 3.12
N TYR A 158 1.48 1.15 2.69
CA TYR A 158 0.14 1.69 2.51
C TYR A 158 -0.59 1.01 1.35
N GLN A 159 0.04 0.90 0.17
CA GLN A 159 -0.59 0.28 -0.98
C GLN A 159 -0.86 -1.22 -0.76
N THR A 160 0.03 -1.94 -0.08
CA THR A 160 -0.17 -3.34 0.31
C THR A 160 -1.38 -3.50 1.24
N LEU A 161 -1.56 -2.59 2.22
CA LEU A 161 -2.76 -2.59 3.08
C LEU A 161 -4.03 -2.47 2.25
N ILE A 162 -4.10 -1.46 1.38
CA ILE A 162 -5.31 -1.17 0.61
C ILE A 162 -5.62 -2.29 -0.39
N ALA A 163 -4.62 -2.78 -1.12
CA ALA A 163 -4.80 -3.88 -2.06
C ALA A 163 -5.27 -5.16 -1.37
N THR A 164 -4.75 -5.46 -0.18
CA THR A 164 -5.18 -6.61 0.61
C THR A 164 -6.64 -6.48 1.04
N LYS A 165 -7.04 -5.32 1.56
CA LYS A 165 -8.45 -5.07 1.93
C LYS A 165 -9.37 -5.15 0.73
N ALA A 166 -8.97 -4.57 -0.41
CA ALA A 166 -9.74 -4.66 -1.64
C ALA A 166 -9.92 -6.10 -2.12
N ALA A 167 -8.86 -6.91 -2.06
CA ALA A 167 -8.92 -8.33 -2.43
C ALA A 167 -9.86 -9.13 -1.49
N ARG A 168 -9.82 -8.87 -0.18
CA ARG A 168 -10.73 -9.48 0.80
C ARG A 168 -12.18 -9.06 0.57
N LEU A 169 -12.42 -7.78 0.28
CA LEU A 169 -13.75 -7.27 -0.08
C LEU A 169 -14.29 -7.94 -1.34
N ARG A 170 -13.47 -8.09 -2.40
CA ARG A 170 -13.86 -8.80 -3.63
C ARG A 170 -14.17 -10.26 -3.34
N ASP A 171 -13.36 -10.93 -2.53
CA ASP A 171 -13.54 -12.33 -2.18
C ASP A 171 -14.87 -12.58 -1.45
N VAL A 172 -15.25 -11.70 -0.53
CA VAL A 172 -16.50 -11.78 0.24
C VAL A 172 -17.72 -11.35 -0.60
N ALA A 173 -17.61 -10.26 -1.35
CA ALA A 173 -18.70 -9.75 -2.16
C ALA A 173 -19.05 -10.73 -3.30
N GLY A 174 -18.05 -11.40 -3.88
CA GLY A 174 -18.16 -12.28 -5.04
C GLY A 174 -18.00 -11.52 -6.36
N GLU A 175 -17.86 -12.24 -7.46
CA GLU A 175 -17.56 -11.68 -8.78
C GLU A 175 -18.72 -10.87 -9.39
N SER A 176 -19.97 -11.18 -9.02
CA SER A 176 -21.17 -10.51 -9.56
C SER A 176 -21.42 -9.14 -8.93
N ALA A 177 -20.88 -8.86 -7.75
CA ALA A 177 -21.10 -7.57 -7.08
C ALA A 177 -20.22 -6.47 -7.67
N THR A 178 -20.79 -5.29 -7.89
CA THR A 178 -20.02 -4.11 -8.28
C THR A 178 -19.39 -3.46 -7.05
N LEU A 179 -18.06 -3.26 -7.06
CA LEU A 179 -17.32 -2.64 -5.96
C LEU A 179 -16.74 -1.29 -6.40
N LEU A 180 -17.13 -0.21 -5.71
CA LEU A 180 -16.75 1.16 -6.02
C LEU A 180 -15.87 1.75 -4.92
N GLU A 181 -14.71 2.32 -5.28
CA GLU A 181 -13.84 3.03 -4.35
C GLU A 181 -14.36 4.46 -4.13
N PHE A 182 -14.77 4.78 -2.90
CA PHE A 182 -15.31 6.08 -2.46
C PHE A 182 -14.50 6.72 -1.33
N GLY A 183 -13.23 6.35 -1.20
CA GLY A 183 -12.37 6.72 -0.08
C GLY A 183 -11.61 8.03 -0.23
N THR A 184 -11.64 8.71 -1.39
CA THR A 184 -10.81 9.89 -1.67
C THR A 184 -10.78 10.91 -0.54
N ARG A 185 -11.95 11.30 0.01
CA ARG A 185 -12.09 12.27 1.11
C ARG A 185 -11.75 11.73 2.50
N ARG A 186 -11.40 10.44 2.61
CA ARG A 186 -11.14 9.72 3.86
C ARG A 186 -9.72 9.20 3.97
N ALA A 187 -8.97 9.15 2.89
CA ALA A 187 -7.55 8.81 2.90
C ALA A 187 -6.76 9.82 3.72
N PHE A 188 -5.64 9.39 4.30
CA PHE A 188 -4.85 10.21 5.22
C PHE A 188 -4.14 11.40 4.56
N SER A 189 -4.08 11.44 3.23
CA SER A 189 -3.55 12.57 2.46
C SER A 189 -4.10 12.57 1.04
N PRO A 190 -4.06 13.71 0.32
CA PRO A 190 -4.41 13.76 -1.11
C PRO A 190 -3.59 12.77 -1.94
N GLN A 191 -2.27 12.70 -1.76
CA GLN A 191 -1.40 11.73 -2.44
C GLN A 191 -1.79 10.29 -2.07
N GLY A 192 -2.03 10.01 -0.79
CA GLY A 192 -2.50 8.71 -0.32
C GLY A 192 -3.81 8.29 -0.99
N SER A 193 -4.72 9.23 -1.30
CA SER A 193 -5.97 8.90 -1.98
C SER A 193 -5.78 8.39 -3.41
N LEU A 194 -4.77 8.90 -4.14
CA LEU A 194 -4.41 8.42 -5.47
C LEU A 194 -3.85 6.99 -5.42
N TRP A 195 -2.95 6.74 -4.47
CA TRP A 195 -2.36 5.42 -4.25
C TRP A 195 -3.40 4.40 -3.76
N ALA A 196 -4.33 4.85 -2.91
CA ALA A 196 -5.44 4.01 -2.45
C ALA A 196 -6.36 3.60 -3.59
N ALA A 197 -6.76 4.54 -4.46
CA ALA A 197 -7.58 4.24 -5.62
C ALA A 197 -6.90 3.22 -6.55
N ARG A 198 -5.60 3.43 -6.88
CA ARG A 198 -4.83 2.47 -7.69
C ARG A 198 -4.76 1.09 -7.04
N ALA A 199 -4.42 1.03 -5.74
CA ALA A 199 -4.27 -0.23 -5.02
C ALA A 199 -5.62 -0.96 -4.87
N ALA A 200 -6.72 -0.23 -4.68
CA ALA A 200 -8.07 -0.79 -4.61
C ALA A 200 -8.49 -1.42 -5.95
N LEU A 201 -8.25 -0.73 -7.06
CA LEU A 201 -8.54 -1.25 -8.40
C LEU A 201 -7.69 -2.49 -8.72
N ALA A 202 -6.40 -2.45 -8.41
CA ALA A 202 -5.50 -3.61 -8.52
C ALA A 202 -5.92 -4.78 -7.63
N GLY A 203 -6.45 -4.46 -6.45
CA GLY A 203 -6.98 -5.43 -5.47
C GLY A 203 -8.33 -6.05 -5.85
N GLY A 204 -9.00 -5.55 -6.90
CA GLY A 204 -10.23 -6.18 -7.41
C GLY A 204 -11.48 -5.30 -7.40
N LEU A 205 -11.41 -4.02 -7.02
CA LEU A 205 -12.53 -3.09 -7.17
C LEU A 205 -12.71 -2.72 -8.65
N ASP A 206 -13.93 -2.35 -9.02
CA ASP A 206 -14.30 -2.16 -10.43
C ASP A 206 -14.07 -0.73 -10.90
N SER A 207 -14.21 0.26 -10.03
CA SER A 207 -14.07 1.67 -10.37
C SER A 207 -13.74 2.54 -9.15
N THR A 208 -13.32 3.78 -9.38
CA THR A 208 -13.07 4.78 -8.34
C THR A 208 -13.84 6.07 -8.62
N SER A 209 -14.23 6.75 -7.55
CA SER A 209 -14.77 8.12 -7.60
C SER A 209 -13.69 9.20 -7.63
N ASN A 210 -12.42 8.83 -7.45
CA ASN A 210 -11.29 9.74 -7.52
C ASN A 210 -11.04 10.14 -8.98
N VAL A 211 -11.48 11.32 -9.36
CA VAL A 211 -11.43 11.80 -10.75
C VAL A 211 -9.99 11.82 -11.27
N LEU A 212 -9.05 12.35 -10.48
CA LEU A 212 -7.64 12.44 -10.91
C LEU A 212 -7.02 11.05 -11.08
N ALA A 213 -7.24 10.15 -10.12
CA ALA A 213 -6.74 8.78 -10.21
C ALA A 213 -7.32 8.04 -11.43
N ALA A 214 -8.63 8.13 -11.65
CA ALA A 214 -9.28 7.50 -12.80
C ALA A 214 -8.66 7.99 -14.12
N LEU A 215 -8.52 9.30 -14.30
CA LEU A 215 -7.95 9.87 -15.53
C LEU A 215 -6.49 9.48 -15.73
N GLN A 216 -5.68 9.51 -14.68
CA GLN A 216 -4.27 9.08 -14.75
C GLN A 216 -4.11 7.58 -15.05
N LEU A 217 -5.07 6.76 -14.63
CA LEU A 217 -5.10 5.32 -14.90
C LEU A 217 -5.82 4.96 -16.21
N GLY A 218 -6.24 5.96 -16.98
CA GLY A 218 -6.95 5.75 -18.25
C GLY A 218 -8.34 5.13 -18.09
N GLN A 219 -9.00 5.39 -16.96
CA GLN A 219 -10.33 4.87 -16.64
C GLN A 219 -11.36 5.99 -16.51
N LEU A 220 -12.65 5.64 -16.59
CA LEU A 220 -13.74 6.56 -16.30
C LEU A 220 -13.99 6.59 -14.78
N PRO A 221 -14.08 7.77 -14.15
CA PRO A 221 -14.50 7.86 -12.76
C PRO A 221 -15.96 7.43 -12.63
N SER A 222 -16.29 6.77 -11.52
CA SER A 222 -17.64 6.31 -11.23
C SER A 222 -18.14 6.90 -9.92
N GLY A 223 -19.39 7.32 -9.91
CA GLY A 223 -19.99 7.93 -8.73
C GLY A 223 -21.45 8.27 -8.96
N THR A 224 -22.02 8.93 -7.98
CA THR A 224 -23.40 9.36 -7.96
C THR A 224 -23.48 10.75 -7.30
N MET A 225 -24.57 11.08 -6.65
CA MET A 225 -24.77 12.34 -5.93
C MET A 225 -24.58 12.17 -4.42
N ALA A 226 -24.57 13.28 -3.71
CA ALA A 226 -24.60 13.32 -2.24
C ALA A 226 -25.94 13.89 -1.76
N HIS A 227 -26.28 13.63 -0.48
CA HIS A 227 -27.48 14.17 0.17
C HIS A 227 -27.63 15.69 0.02
N ALA A 228 -26.52 16.42 -0.02
CA ALA A 228 -26.52 17.89 -0.21
C ALA A 228 -27.26 18.35 -1.48
N LEU A 229 -27.18 17.58 -2.59
CA LEU A 229 -27.93 17.91 -3.82
C LEU A 229 -29.43 17.75 -3.58
N VAL A 230 -29.83 16.63 -2.97
CA VAL A 230 -31.25 16.36 -2.67
C VAL A 230 -31.79 17.44 -1.73
N MET A 231 -31.05 17.74 -0.66
CA MET A 231 -31.44 18.76 0.32
C MET A 231 -31.55 20.15 -0.32
N ALA A 232 -30.59 20.56 -1.14
CA ALA A 232 -30.58 21.88 -1.77
C ALA A 232 -31.78 22.05 -2.74
N LEU A 233 -32.01 21.07 -3.61
CA LEU A 233 -33.10 21.14 -4.57
C LEU A 233 -34.48 20.99 -3.88
N SER A 234 -34.60 20.11 -2.89
CA SER A 234 -35.83 19.99 -2.11
C SER A 234 -36.18 21.28 -1.36
N ALA A 235 -35.20 22.01 -0.86
CA ALA A 235 -35.42 23.27 -0.17
C ALA A 235 -35.87 24.40 -1.12
N ILE A 236 -35.41 24.40 -2.37
CA ILE A 236 -35.72 25.44 -3.36
C ILE A 236 -37.00 25.09 -4.11
N GLU A 237 -37.12 23.85 -4.57
CA GLU A 237 -38.18 23.38 -5.47
C GLU A 237 -39.34 22.70 -4.72
N GLY A 238 -39.15 22.38 -3.42
CA GLY A 238 -40.18 21.88 -2.53
C GLY A 238 -40.28 20.36 -2.38
N THR A 239 -39.62 19.55 -3.24
CA THR A 239 -39.73 18.09 -3.17
C THR A 239 -38.43 17.37 -3.51
N GLU A 240 -38.23 16.19 -2.93
CA GLU A 240 -37.12 15.28 -3.25
C GLU A 240 -37.20 14.77 -4.70
N GLU A 241 -38.40 14.58 -5.25
CA GLU A 241 -38.62 14.12 -6.63
C GLU A 241 -38.06 15.07 -7.66
N GLN A 242 -38.12 16.38 -7.40
CA GLN A 242 -37.53 17.38 -8.29
C GLN A 242 -36.01 17.26 -8.30
N ALA A 243 -35.40 16.93 -7.19
CA ALA A 243 -33.95 16.63 -7.11
C ALA A 243 -33.59 15.37 -7.95
N PHE A 244 -34.37 14.31 -7.83
CA PHE A 244 -34.15 13.08 -8.63
C PHE A 244 -34.35 13.35 -10.13
N SER A 245 -35.40 14.05 -10.53
CA SER A 245 -35.68 14.41 -11.93
C SER A 245 -34.60 15.33 -12.50
N ALA A 246 -34.13 16.30 -11.72
CA ALA A 246 -33.04 17.19 -12.12
C ALA A 246 -31.73 16.41 -12.32
N PHE A 247 -31.34 15.59 -11.36
CA PHE A 247 -30.11 14.80 -11.47
C PHE A 247 -30.17 13.82 -12.64
N HIS A 248 -31.26 13.09 -12.78
CA HIS A 248 -31.45 12.14 -13.88
C HIS A 248 -31.42 12.82 -15.28
N ARG A 249 -31.90 14.05 -15.40
CA ARG A 249 -31.84 14.81 -16.64
C ARG A 249 -30.42 15.05 -17.12
N TYR A 250 -29.49 15.33 -16.20
CA TYR A 250 -28.08 15.62 -16.53
C TYR A 250 -27.20 14.37 -16.51
N PHE A 251 -27.57 13.37 -15.70
CA PHE A 251 -26.82 12.13 -15.49
C PHE A 251 -27.73 10.90 -15.52
N PRO A 252 -28.35 10.59 -16.68
CA PRO A 252 -29.32 9.48 -16.77
C PRO A 252 -28.70 8.10 -16.51
N GLY A 253 -27.38 7.99 -16.65
CA GLY A 253 -26.62 6.75 -16.37
C GLY A 253 -26.14 6.58 -14.94
N ALA A 254 -26.47 7.49 -14.00
CA ALA A 254 -25.99 7.42 -12.62
C ALA A 254 -27.08 6.97 -11.63
N PRO A 255 -26.75 6.15 -10.62
CA PRO A 255 -27.68 5.76 -9.57
C PRO A 255 -28.17 6.94 -8.75
N LEU A 256 -29.43 6.90 -8.28
CA LEU A 256 -30.03 7.91 -7.41
C LEU A 256 -29.82 7.55 -5.94
N LEU A 257 -29.43 8.52 -5.11
CA LEU A 257 -29.35 8.39 -3.65
C LEU A 257 -30.74 8.65 -3.05
N ILE A 258 -31.36 7.64 -2.46
CA ILE A 258 -32.78 7.66 -2.10
C ILE A 258 -33.08 7.64 -0.59
N ASP A 259 -32.06 7.71 0.24
CA ASP A 259 -32.17 7.63 1.70
C ASP A 259 -31.93 8.98 2.40
N THR A 260 -32.19 10.10 1.70
CA THR A 260 -32.06 11.43 2.30
C THR A 260 -33.14 11.68 3.36
N TYR A 261 -34.37 11.20 3.14
CA TYR A 261 -35.49 11.33 4.04
C TYR A 261 -36.15 9.97 4.31
N ASP A 262 -37.11 9.55 3.50
CA ASP A 262 -37.80 8.26 3.61
C ASP A 262 -37.49 7.38 2.39
N THR A 263 -36.66 6.41 2.59
CA THR A 263 -36.17 5.49 1.54
C THR A 263 -37.28 4.74 0.84
N VAL A 264 -38.27 4.23 1.61
CA VAL A 264 -39.35 3.42 1.05
C VAL A 264 -40.31 4.28 0.26
N ALA A 265 -40.67 5.46 0.81
CA ALA A 265 -41.51 6.42 0.09
C ALA A 265 -40.83 6.94 -1.18
N ALA A 266 -39.52 7.19 -1.15
CA ALA A 266 -38.76 7.59 -2.34
C ALA A 266 -38.77 6.46 -3.41
N ALA A 267 -38.50 5.20 -3.00
CA ALA A 267 -38.56 4.06 -3.90
C ALA A 267 -39.94 3.86 -4.53
N GLN A 268 -41.03 4.08 -3.76
CA GLN A 268 -42.37 3.97 -4.25
C GLN A 268 -42.68 5.01 -5.33
N ARG A 269 -42.35 6.27 -5.12
CA ARG A 269 -42.51 7.34 -6.10
C ARG A 269 -41.67 7.10 -7.37
N LEU A 270 -40.44 6.61 -7.22
CA LEU A 270 -39.61 6.24 -8.36
C LEU A 270 -40.18 5.05 -9.14
N SER A 271 -40.80 4.09 -8.45
CA SER A 271 -41.47 2.95 -9.12
C SER A 271 -42.64 3.41 -10.01
N GLU A 272 -43.39 4.39 -9.59
CA GLU A 272 -44.47 5.00 -10.41
C GLU A 272 -43.91 5.61 -11.71
N LYS A 273 -42.79 6.36 -11.60
CA LYS A 273 -42.13 6.98 -12.77
C LYS A 273 -41.47 5.94 -13.70
N VAL A 274 -40.93 4.87 -13.16
CA VAL A 274 -40.37 3.78 -13.98
C VAL A 274 -41.48 3.01 -14.68
N ASN A 275 -42.57 2.71 -14.00
CA ASN A 275 -43.71 1.99 -14.58
C ASN A 275 -44.48 2.81 -15.65
N SER A 276 -44.52 4.13 -15.48
CA SER A 276 -45.10 5.05 -16.51
C SER A 276 -44.16 5.27 -17.71
N GLY A 277 -42.92 4.85 -17.65
CA GLY A 277 -41.90 5.10 -18.67
C GLY A 277 -41.32 6.50 -18.63
N GLU A 278 -41.64 7.30 -17.61
CA GLU A 278 -41.11 8.68 -17.44
C GLU A 278 -39.63 8.67 -17.12
N MET A 279 -39.14 7.62 -16.41
CA MET A 279 -37.74 7.50 -15.95
C MET A 279 -37.21 6.10 -16.13
N GLN A 280 -35.98 5.99 -16.61
CA GLN A 280 -35.23 4.73 -16.64
C GLN A 280 -34.08 4.77 -15.63
N LEU A 281 -34.15 3.98 -14.55
CA LEU A 281 -33.16 3.94 -13.53
C LEU A 281 -32.05 2.94 -13.85
N THR A 282 -30.80 3.35 -13.65
CA THR A 282 -29.60 2.50 -13.74
C THR A 282 -29.17 1.96 -12.38
N GLY A 283 -29.81 2.45 -11.30
CA GLY A 283 -29.61 2.00 -9.94
C GLY A 283 -30.12 2.98 -8.90
N VAL A 284 -30.20 2.51 -7.68
CA VAL A 284 -30.46 3.33 -6.48
C VAL A 284 -29.38 3.05 -5.44
N ARG A 285 -29.10 4.04 -4.57
CA ARG A 285 -28.11 3.92 -3.51
C ARG A 285 -28.70 4.19 -2.14
N LEU A 286 -28.33 3.31 -1.20
CA LEU A 286 -28.67 3.35 0.22
C LEU A 286 -27.38 3.58 1.00
N ASP A 287 -27.29 4.63 1.81
CA ASP A 287 -26.09 4.99 2.60
C ASP A 287 -26.27 4.78 4.10
N SER A 288 -27.53 4.55 4.54
CA SER A 288 -27.91 4.51 5.95
C SER A 288 -29.10 3.59 6.22
N GLY A 289 -29.39 3.38 7.50
CA GLY A 289 -30.54 2.59 7.99
C GLY A 289 -30.27 1.08 8.04
N ASP A 290 -31.31 0.27 8.22
CA ASP A 290 -31.23 -1.18 8.16
C ASP A 290 -31.19 -1.65 6.69
N LEU A 291 -29.96 -1.79 6.17
CA LEU A 291 -29.72 -2.16 4.77
C LEU A 291 -30.35 -3.54 4.42
N VAL A 292 -30.50 -4.47 5.37
CA VAL A 292 -31.15 -5.77 5.11
C VAL A 292 -32.62 -5.58 4.79
N THR A 293 -33.34 -4.86 5.65
CA THR A 293 -34.76 -4.63 5.48
C THR A 293 -35.03 -3.69 4.30
N LEU A 294 -34.27 -2.59 4.22
CA LEU A 294 -34.47 -1.58 3.17
C LEU A 294 -34.19 -2.14 1.76
N SER A 295 -33.11 -2.92 1.57
CA SER A 295 -32.82 -3.51 0.25
C SER A 295 -33.93 -4.43 -0.25
N LYS A 296 -34.54 -5.24 0.64
CA LYS A 296 -35.67 -6.11 0.30
C LYS A 296 -36.94 -5.31 -0.09
N GLN A 297 -37.22 -4.25 0.69
CA GLN A 297 -38.38 -3.37 0.39
C GLN A 297 -38.18 -2.62 -0.93
N VAL A 298 -37.00 -2.05 -1.15
CA VAL A 298 -36.64 -1.36 -2.39
C VAL A 298 -36.68 -2.33 -3.58
N ARG A 299 -36.17 -3.55 -3.42
CA ARG A 299 -36.22 -4.58 -4.48
C ARG A 299 -37.65 -4.93 -4.88
N SER A 300 -38.56 -5.03 -3.91
CA SER A 300 -39.98 -5.30 -4.21
C SER A 300 -40.67 -4.17 -4.96
N LEU A 301 -40.29 -2.93 -4.71
CA LEU A 301 -40.84 -1.74 -5.37
C LEU A 301 -40.19 -1.45 -6.73
N LEU A 302 -38.91 -1.74 -6.88
CA LEU A 302 -38.08 -1.47 -8.06
C LEU A 302 -37.42 -2.77 -8.57
N PRO A 303 -38.21 -3.76 -9.04
CA PRO A 303 -37.67 -5.04 -9.50
C PRO A 303 -36.74 -4.81 -10.71
N GLY A 304 -35.54 -5.43 -10.69
CA GLY A 304 -34.55 -5.31 -11.76
C GLY A 304 -33.71 -4.04 -11.75
N VAL A 305 -33.97 -3.08 -10.86
CA VAL A 305 -33.12 -1.90 -10.69
C VAL A 305 -31.97 -2.25 -9.72
N PRO A 306 -30.70 -2.07 -10.12
CA PRO A 306 -29.55 -2.33 -9.24
C PRO A 306 -29.60 -1.51 -7.93
N ILE A 307 -29.30 -2.17 -6.82
CA ILE A 307 -29.24 -1.56 -5.50
C ILE A 307 -27.79 -1.51 -5.02
N PHE A 308 -27.31 -0.32 -4.77
CA PHE A 308 -25.99 -0.07 -4.21
C PHE A 308 -26.09 0.29 -2.74
N ALA A 309 -25.24 -0.31 -1.89
CA ALA A 309 -25.09 0.07 -0.50
C ALA A 309 -23.77 0.83 -0.29
N SER A 310 -23.77 1.78 0.63
CA SER A 310 -22.59 2.50 1.08
C SER A 310 -22.74 2.88 2.56
N GLY A 311 -21.74 3.52 3.17
CA GLY A 311 -21.76 3.87 4.58
C GLY A 311 -21.04 2.85 5.47
N ASP A 312 -19.77 3.16 5.83
CA ASP A 312 -18.88 2.39 6.74
C ASP A 312 -18.79 0.87 6.51
N LEU A 313 -18.91 0.43 5.25
CA LEU A 313 -18.85 -0.96 4.85
C LEU A 313 -17.40 -1.47 4.84
N ASP A 314 -17.23 -2.67 5.39
CA ASP A 314 -16.01 -3.49 5.30
C ASP A 314 -16.36 -4.95 4.92
N GLU A 315 -15.37 -5.81 4.88
CA GLU A 315 -15.55 -7.22 4.51
C GLU A 315 -16.46 -7.97 5.48
N TRP A 316 -16.45 -7.66 6.78
CA TRP A 316 -17.32 -8.29 7.77
C TRP A 316 -18.77 -7.84 7.61
N GLU A 317 -18.98 -6.54 7.38
CA GLU A 317 -20.33 -6.00 7.17
C GLU A 317 -20.95 -6.54 5.87
N ILE A 318 -20.18 -6.65 4.78
CA ILE A 318 -20.66 -7.28 3.54
C ILE A 318 -21.01 -8.77 3.80
N ALA A 319 -20.17 -9.51 4.54
CA ALA A 319 -20.49 -10.91 4.90
C ALA A 319 -21.79 -11.01 5.70
N ARG A 320 -21.98 -10.12 6.68
CA ARG A 320 -23.20 -10.04 7.50
C ARG A 320 -24.44 -9.74 6.65
N LEU A 321 -24.37 -8.74 5.78
CA LEU A 321 -25.47 -8.37 4.88
C LEU A 321 -25.87 -9.52 3.97
N LYS A 322 -24.90 -10.20 3.36
CA LYS A 322 -25.14 -11.39 2.52
C LYS A 322 -25.78 -12.54 3.31
N ALA A 323 -25.24 -12.84 4.48
CA ALA A 323 -25.78 -13.89 5.34
C ALA A 323 -27.21 -13.61 5.82
N ALA A 324 -27.56 -12.33 6.03
CA ALA A 324 -28.91 -11.89 6.37
C ALA A 324 -29.86 -11.81 5.15
N GLY A 325 -29.37 -12.12 3.95
CA GLY A 325 -30.15 -12.10 2.72
C GLY A 325 -30.51 -10.70 2.24
N ALA A 326 -29.62 -9.71 2.43
CA ALA A 326 -29.77 -8.40 1.83
C ALA A 326 -29.69 -8.50 0.29
N GLU A 327 -30.54 -7.74 -0.40
CA GLU A 327 -30.64 -7.75 -1.86
C GLU A 327 -29.88 -6.56 -2.46
N ILE A 328 -28.54 -6.64 -2.40
CA ILE A 328 -27.60 -5.59 -2.80
C ILE A 328 -26.75 -6.10 -3.97
N ASP A 329 -26.66 -5.31 -5.05
CA ASP A 329 -25.91 -5.62 -6.27
C ASP A 329 -24.52 -4.99 -6.30
N GLY A 330 -24.26 -3.99 -5.45
CA GLY A 330 -22.95 -3.35 -5.39
C GLY A 330 -22.72 -2.55 -4.13
N TYR A 331 -21.45 -2.23 -3.87
CA TYR A 331 -21.01 -1.60 -2.63
C TYR A 331 -20.08 -0.42 -2.91
N GLY A 332 -20.36 0.72 -2.27
CA GLY A 332 -19.51 1.90 -2.24
C GLY A 332 -18.65 1.90 -0.97
N LEU A 333 -17.33 1.76 -1.16
CA LEU A 333 -16.37 1.48 -0.11
C LEU A 333 -15.49 2.72 0.16
N GLY A 334 -15.62 3.29 1.34
CA GLY A 334 -14.95 4.55 1.72
C GLY A 334 -13.93 4.37 2.83
N THR A 335 -14.22 4.94 4.00
CA THR A 335 -13.33 5.02 5.17
C THR A 335 -12.68 3.68 5.51
N ARG A 336 -13.49 2.64 5.63
CA ARG A 336 -13.03 1.31 6.02
C ARG A 336 -12.07 0.68 5.02
N LEU A 337 -12.14 1.04 3.74
CA LEU A 337 -11.19 0.59 2.71
C LEU A 337 -9.84 1.31 2.83
N VAL A 338 -9.86 2.67 2.85
CA VAL A 338 -8.63 3.47 2.69
C VAL A 338 -7.88 3.75 4.00
N THR A 339 -8.41 3.27 5.14
CA THR A 339 -7.80 3.36 6.47
C THR A 339 -7.68 1.98 7.11
N GLY A 340 -6.98 1.86 8.21
CA GLY A 340 -6.85 0.61 8.98
C GLY A 340 -5.53 0.51 9.72
N SER A 341 -5.31 -0.64 10.37
CA SER A 341 -4.06 -0.95 11.03
C SER A 341 -2.92 -1.08 10.02
N PRO A 342 -1.76 -0.45 10.26
CA PRO A 342 -0.67 -0.44 9.29
C PRO A 342 -0.06 -1.84 9.09
N VAL A 343 0.48 -2.10 7.90
CA VAL A 343 1.21 -3.33 7.58
C VAL A 343 2.50 -3.47 8.40
N ASN A 344 3.10 -2.35 8.83
CA ASN A 344 4.31 -2.33 9.66
C ASN A 344 5.49 -3.11 9.05
N GLY A 345 5.71 -2.99 7.76
CA GLY A 345 6.90 -3.52 7.09
C GLY A 345 8.18 -2.96 7.69
N VAL A 346 9.25 -3.71 7.59
CA VAL A 346 10.58 -3.34 8.06
C VAL A 346 11.58 -3.48 6.92
N TYR A 347 12.61 -2.63 6.93
CA TYR A 347 13.70 -2.67 5.97
C TYR A 347 15.00 -2.94 6.73
N LYS A 348 15.70 -4.02 6.40
CA LYS A 348 16.83 -4.48 7.22
C LYS A 348 18.01 -4.93 6.37
N LEU A 349 19.21 -4.50 6.78
CA LEU A 349 20.47 -5.01 6.26
C LEU A 349 20.55 -6.50 6.55
N VAL A 350 20.83 -7.31 5.53
CA VAL A 350 20.92 -8.77 5.59
C VAL A 350 22.25 -9.32 5.09
N ASP A 351 22.98 -8.53 4.29
CA ASP A 351 24.29 -8.91 3.73
C ASP A 351 25.10 -7.65 3.43
N ILE A 352 26.42 -7.69 3.63
CA ILE A 352 27.36 -6.67 3.19
C ILE A 352 28.63 -7.34 2.66
N ASP A 353 28.96 -7.09 1.38
CA ASP A 353 30.06 -7.71 0.65
C ASP A 353 30.07 -9.27 0.72
N GLY A 354 28.90 -9.89 0.73
CA GLY A 354 28.76 -11.34 0.90
C GLY A 354 28.88 -11.81 2.35
N ILE A 355 29.02 -10.90 3.32
CA ILE A 355 29.02 -11.22 4.74
C ILE A 355 27.59 -11.15 5.25
N PRO A 356 26.96 -12.29 5.60
CA PRO A 356 25.61 -12.30 6.15
C PRO A 356 25.56 -11.56 7.49
N VAL A 357 24.55 -10.71 7.67
CA VAL A 357 24.33 -9.98 8.92
C VAL A 357 22.89 -10.13 9.39
N MET A 358 22.69 -10.04 10.69
CA MET A 358 21.35 -10.13 11.29
C MET A 358 21.22 -9.26 12.52
N LYS A 359 20.01 -8.72 12.72
CA LYS A 359 19.66 -8.14 14.02
C LYS A 359 19.14 -9.23 14.93
N GLN A 360 19.72 -9.34 16.12
CA GLN A 360 19.26 -10.23 17.18
C GLN A 360 18.74 -9.41 18.37
N SER A 361 17.46 -9.50 18.67
CA SER A 361 16.87 -8.96 19.90
C SER A 361 15.74 -9.89 20.33
N SER A 362 15.37 -9.91 21.62
CA SER A 362 14.28 -10.76 22.14
C SER A 362 12.99 -10.56 21.33
N GLY A 363 12.47 -11.63 20.74
CA GLY A 363 11.22 -11.63 19.96
C GLY A 363 11.27 -11.01 18.56
N LYS A 364 12.44 -10.60 18.05
CA LYS A 364 12.58 -10.01 16.71
C LYS A 364 13.78 -10.62 15.98
N VAL A 365 13.54 -11.63 15.16
CA VAL A 365 14.56 -12.24 14.30
C VAL A 365 14.46 -11.67 12.88
N THR A 366 15.61 -11.29 12.31
CA THR A 366 15.76 -11.03 10.87
C THR A 366 16.74 -12.08 10.35
N TYR A 367 16.31 -12.91 9.41
CA TYR A 367 17.18 -13.93 8.82
C TYR A 367 18.31 -13.26 8.01
N PRO A 368 19.57 -13.73 8.14
CA PRO A 368 20.71 -13.19 7.42
C PRO A 368 20.75 -13.66 5.95
N GLY A 369 21.56 -12.99 5.15
CA GLY A 369 21.80 -13.34 3.75
C GLY A 369 20.68 -12.93 2.81
N ARG A 370 20.95 -13.01 1.51
CA ARG A 370 20.00 -12.69 0.43
C ARG A 370 19.05 -13.87 0.24
N LYS A 371 17.75 -13.61 0.38
CA LYS A 371 16.73 -14.66 0.41
C LYS A 371 15.92 -14.71 -0.89
N GLN A 372 15.31 -15.86 -1.16
CA GLN A 372 14.30 -16.10 -2.16
C GLN A 372 13.11 -16.80 -1.52
N ILE A 373 11.92 -16.56 -2.04
CA ILE A 373 10.69 -17.26 -1.68
C ILE A 373 10.42 -18.29 -2.77
N PHE A 374 10.33 -19.55 -2.40
CA PHE A 374 10.00 -20.65 -3.30
C PHE A 374 8.61 -21.14 -2.96
N ARG A 375 7.65 -20.97 -3.87
CA ARG A 375 6.24 -21.35 -3.70
C ARG A 375 5.92 -22.67 -4.34
N SER A 376 5.38 -23.60 -3.57
CA SER A 376 4.87 -24.88 -4.06
C SER A 376 3.35 -24.87 -4.19
N PHE A 377 2.84 -25.62 -5.17
CA PHE A 377 1.42 -25.78 -5.43
C PHE A 377 1.00 -27.26 -5.36
N SER A 378 -0.26 -27.50 -5.00
CA SER A 378 -0.89 -28.79 -5.07
C SER A 378 -2.34 -28.63 -5.52
N GLY A 379 -2.72 -29.26 -6.63
CA GLY A 379 -4.08 -29.12 -7.19
C GLY A 379 -4.45 -27.67 -7.51
N GLY A 380 -3.52 -26.83 -7.93
CA GLY A 380 -3.73 -25.41 -8.23
C GLY A 380 -3.86 -24.51 -7.01
N LYS A 381 -3.64 -25.04 -5.80
CA LYS A 381 -3.62 -24.28 -4.54
C LYS A 381 -2.22 -24.16 -4.00
N VAL A 382 -1.92 -23.01 -3.38
CA VAL A 382 -0.67 -22.81 -2.64
C VAL A 382 -0.61 -23.84 -1.51
N LYS A 383 0.43 -24.67 -1.53
CA LYS A 383 0.67 -25.70 -0.53
C LYS A 383 1.51 -25.14 0.62
N ALA A 384 2.65 -24.59 0.30
CA ALA A 384 3.60 -24.00 1.23
C ALA A 384 4.53 -23.01 0.50
N ASP A 385 5.11 -22.11 1.25
CA ASP A 385 6.24 -21.28 0.79
C ASP A 385 7.48 -21.70 1.57
N ARG A 386 8.60 -21.84 0.86
CA ARG A 386 9.92 -22.05 1.48
C ARG A 386 10.75 -20.77 1.35
N LEU A 387 11.18 -20.22 2.49
CA LEU A 387 12.14 -19.13 2.53
C LEU A 387 13.56 -19.71 2.53
N GLY A 388 14.26 -19.55 1.43
CA GLY A 388 15.60 -20.05 1.24
C GLY A 388 16.60 -18.98 0.85
N LEU A 389 17.85 -19.35 0.61
CA LEU A 389 18.89 -18.47 0.10
C LEU A 389 18.74 -18.29 -1.42
N LEU A 390 19.17 -17.14 -1.92
CA LEU A 390 19.09 -16.79 -3.37
C LEU A 390 19.69 -17.85 -4.28
N GLY A 391 20.77 -18.53 -3.86
CA GLY A 391 21.46 -19.55 -4.64
C GLY A 391 20.89 -20.97 -4.53
N GLU A 392 19.82 -21.17 -3.77
CA GLU A 392 19.18 -22.48 -3.66
C GLU A 392 18.39 -22.83 -4.93
N ILE A 393 18.43 -24.12 -5.26
CA ILE A 393 17.71 -24.63 -6.46
C ILE A 393 16.26 -24.89 -6.06
N PRO A 394 15.28 -24.40 -6.83
CA PRO A 394 13.88 -24.76 -6.61
C PRO A 394 13.64 -26.24 -6.89
N LEU A 395 12.88 -26.89 -6.00
CA LEU A 395 12.45 -28.30 -6.09
C LEU A 395 10.97 -28.36 -6.46
N ASP A 396 10.64 -28.21 -7.74
CA ASP A 396 9.23 -28.11 -8.20
C ASP A 396 8.47 -26.94 -7.54
N GLU A 397 9.18 -25.82 -7.38
CA GLU A 397 8.71 -24.59 -6.72
C GLU A 397 8.95 -23.39 -7.64
N GLU A 398 8.13 -22.36 -7.50
CA GLU A 398 8.27 -21.10 -8.24
C GLU A 398 8.97 -20.03 -7.40
N PRO A 399 10.08 -19.43 -7.87
CA PRO A 399 10.70 -18.29 -7.19
C PRO A 399 9.86 -17.02 -7.37
N LEU A 400 9.50 -16.35 -6.26
CA LEU A 400 8.63 -15.18 -6.31
C LEU A 400 9.38 -13.86 -6.51
N LEU A 401 10.59 -13.71 -5.94
CA LEU A 401 11.38 -12.50 -6.14
C LEU A 401 12.01 -12.51 -7.54
N GLN A 402 11.72 -11.47 -8.31
CA GLN A 402 12.21 -11.27 -9.67
C GLN A 402 13.12 -10.04 -9.74
N LEU A 403 14.16 -10.08 -10.56
CA LEU A 403 15.00 -8.91 -10.84
C LEU A 403 14.18 -7.90 -11.66
N VAL A 404 13.96 -6.70 -11.11
CA VAL A 404 13.16 -5.64 -11.73
C VAL A 404 13.97 -4.39 -12.09
N VAL A 405 15.10 -4.18 -11.40
CA VAL A 405 16.09 -3.14 -11.69
C VAL A 405 17.48 -3.77 -11.65
N GLN A 406 18.29 -3.48 -12.63
CA GLN A 406 19.71 -3.85 -12.72
C GLN A 406 20.55 -2.61 -12.99
N GLU A 407 21.57 -2.37 -12.16
CA GLU A 407 22.47 -1.21 -12.28
C GLU A 407 21.70 0.14 -12.40
N GLY A 408 20.63 0.28 -11.62
CA GLY A 408 19.76 1.46 -11.62
C GLY A 408 18.82 1.56 -12.82
N GLN A 409 18.82 0.59 -13.74
CA GLN A 409 17.96 0.56 -14.92
C GLN A 409 16.87 -0.49 -14.77
N ARG A 410 15.63 -0.14 -15.09
CA ARG A 410 14.53 -1.10 -15.12
C ARG A 410 14.77 -2.16 -16.20
N VAL A 411 14.67 -3.43 -15.83
CA VAL A 411 14.86 -4.57 -16.74
C VAL A 411 13.55 -5.26 -17.12
N GLN A 412 12.45 -4.91 -16.46
CA GLN A 412 11.12 -5.41 -16.80
C GLN A 412 10.18 -4.26 -17.21
N PRO A 413 9.27 -4.48 -18.18
CA PRO A 413 8.28 -3.47 -18.55
C PRO A 413 7.35 -3.14 -17.39
N LEU A 414 6.73 -1.94 -17.42
CA LEU A 414 5.62 -1.61 -16.53
C LEU A 414 4.42 -2.50 -16.86
N GLU A 415 3.90 -3.13 -15.82
CA GLU A 415 2.68 -3.92 -15.95
C GLU A 415 1.44 -3.02 -15.98
N SER A 416 0.44 -3.42 -16.77
CA SER A 416 -0.85 -2.75 -16.77
C SER A 416 -1.61 -3.03 -15.46
N LEU A 417 -2.50 -2.10 -15.07
CA LEU A 417 -3.37 -2.32 -13.92
C LEU A 417 -4.23 -3.58 -14.08
N ALA A 418 -4.67 -3.87 -15.31
CA ALA A 418 -5.44 -5.09 -15.62
C ALA A 418 -4.64 -6.37 -15.36
N THR A 419 -3.35 -6.40 -15.73
CA THR A 419 -2.45 -7.53 -15.47
C THR A 419 -2.27 -7.76 -13.97
N ILE A 420 -2.07 -6.67 -13.21
CA ILE A 420 -1.92 -6.74 -11.75
C ILE A 420 -3.21 -7.24 -11.11
N ARG A 421 -4.37 -6.70 -11.50
CA ARG A 421 -5.69 -7.15 -11.03
C ARG A 421 -5.93 -8.63 -11.29
N GLN A 422 -5.60 -9.09 -12.48
CA GLN A 422 -5.72 -10.51 -12.85
C GLN A 422 -4.83 -11.39 -11.96
N ARG A 423 -3.59 -10.96 -11.70
CA ARG A 423 -2.69 -11.66 -10.78
C ARG A 423 -3.23 -11.67 -9.36
N THR A 424 -3.82 -10.56 -8.89
CA THR A 424 -4.46 -10.51 -7.57
C THR A 424 -5.56 -11.56 -7.46
N ALA A 425 -6.48 -11.61 -8.44
CA ALA A 425 -7.56 -12.58 -8.47
C ALA A 425 -7.03 -14.02 -8.49
N ALA A 426 -6.05 -14.32 -9.34
CA ALA A 426 -5.42 -15.64 -9.42
C ALA A 426 -4.69 -16.01 -8.12
N SER A 427 -3.96 -15.06 -7.51
CA SER A 427 -3.29 -15.27 -6.22
C SER A 427 -4.27 -15.61 -5.11
N VAL A 428 -5.35 -14.83 -4.95
CA VAL A 428 -6.38 -15.10 -3.94
C VAL A 428 -7.09 -16.42 -4.21
N ALA A 429 -7.45 -16.69 -5.46
CA ALA A 429 -8.09 -17.95 -5.84
C ALA A 429 -7.21 -19.18 -5.55
N SER A 430 -5.88 -19.03 -5.62
CA SER A 430 -4.93 -20.11 -5.31
C SER A 430 -4.77 -20.38 -3.81
N LEU A 431 -5.17 -19.45 -2.92
CA LEU A 431 -5.04 -19.65 -1.48
C LEU A 431 -5.99 -20.75 -0.96
N PRO A 432 -5.56 -21.49 0.08
CA PRO A 432 -6.45 -22.36 0.83
C PRO A 432 -7.65 -21.60 1.40
N GLN A 433 -8.81 -22.22 1.50
CA GLN A 433 -10.01 -21.57 2.03
C GLN A 433 -9.80 -21.02 3.45
N GLN A 434 -9.12 -21.78 4.31
CA GLN A 434 -8.82 -21.37 5.68
C GLN A 434 -7.97 -20.10 5.77
N THR A 435 -7.14 -19.81 4.76
CA THR A 435 -6.30 -18.60 4.70
C THR A 435 -7.13 -17.37 4.31
N ARG A 436 -8.27 -17.58 3.65
CA ARG A 436 -9.17 -16.53 3.16
C ARG A 436 -10.31 -16.20 4.13
N LEU A 437 -10.43 -16.94 5.25
CA LEU A 437 -11.45 -16.66 6.26
C LEU A 437 -11.31 -15.25 6.82
N LEU A 438 -12.42 -14.62 7.14
CA LEU A 438 -12.46 -13.31 7.82
C LEU A 438 -12.09 -13.45 9.28
N ASP A 439 -12.64 -14.49 9.93
CA ASP A 439 -12.41 -14.77 11.33
C ASP A 439 -11.40 -15.91 11.47
N HIS A 440 -10.38 -15.68 12.29
CA HIS A 440 -9.32 -16.65 12.59
C HIS A 440 -8.68 -17.29 11.34
N PRO A 441 -8.23 -16.48 10.34
CA PRO A 441 -7.58 -17.04 9.17
C PRO A 441 -6.28 -17.76 9.55
N VAL A 442 -6.01 -18.86 8.85
CA VAL A 442 -4.77 -19.63 9.02
C VAL A 442 -3.85 -19.30 7.85
N ALA A 443 -2.75 -18.60 8.12
CA ALA A 443 -1.76 -18.32 7.08
C ALA A 443 -1.15 -19.60 6.52
N VAL A 444 -0.74 -19.56 5.24
CA VAL A 444 0.05 -20.65 4.65
C VAL A 444 1.38 -20.76 5.39
N GLU A 445 1.85 -21.98 5.60
CA GLU A 445 3.12 -22.23 6.28
C GLU A 445 4.31 -21.69 5.44
N VAL A 446 5.22 -20.99 6.12
CA VAL A 446 6.49 -20.55 5.55
C VAL A 446 7.60 -21.36 6.17
N GLU A 447 8.07 -22.36 5.44
CA GLU A 447 9.17 -23.22 5.85
C GLU A 447 10.50 -22.50 5.67
N ILE A 448 11.42 -22.68 6.63
CA ILE A 448 12.78 -22.15 6.50
C ILE A 448 13.68 -23.25 5.95
N SER A 449 14.38 -22.97 4.85
CA SER A 449 15.30 -23.94 4.24
C SER A 449 16.43 -24.33 5.20
N GLU A 450 17.00 -25.50 5.01
CA GLU A 450 18.14 -25.95 5.82
C GLU A 450 19.35 -25.03 5.63
N GLY A 451 19.62 -24.59 4.40
CA GLY A 451 20.70 -23.64 4.11
C GLY A 451 20.53 -22.33 4.89
N LEU A 452 19.32 -21.80 4.96
CA LEU A 452 19.04 -20.57 5.70
C LEU A 452 19.10 -20.79 7.23
N ARG A 453 18.70 -21.96 7.73
CA ARG A 453 18.86 -22.32 9.14
C ARG A 453 20.33 -22.37 9.55
N VAL A 454 21.16 -23.10 8.79
CA VAL A 454 22.59 -23.21 9.01
C VAL A 454 23.24 -21.82 9.01
N LEU A 455 23.00 -21.02 7.97
CA LEU A 455 23.55 -19.66 7.87
C LEU A 455 23.13 -18.78 9.05
N THR A 456 21.91 -18.93 9.52
CA THR A 456 21.40 -18.19 10.68
C THR A 456 22.17 -18.53 11.95
N GLU A 457 22.40 -19.81 12.22
CA GLU A 457 23.13 -20.26 13.41
C GLU A 457 24.63 -19.87 13.34
N GLU A 458 25.26 -19.96 12.18
CA GLU A 458 26.65 -19.52 11.97
C GLU A 458 26.78 -18.00 12.19
N THR A 459 25.82 -17.21 11.65
CA THR A 459 25.83 -15.76 11.83
C THR A 459 25.63 -15.37 13.30
N LYS A 460 24.77 -16.07 14.02
CA LYS A 460 24.60 -15.88 15.48
C LYS A 460 25.90 -16.14 16.24
N LYS A 461 26.56 -17.26 15.98
CA LYS A 461 27.84 -17.62 16.62
C LYS A 461 28.90 -16.55 16.36
N ARG A 462 29.12 -16.17 15.09
CA ARG A 462 30.08 -15.14 14.71
C ARG A 462 29.79 -13.80 15.41
N THR A 463 28.54 -13.38 15.50
CA THR A 463 28.15 -12.14 16.17
C THR A 463 28.43 -12.20 17.68
N ALA A 464 28.14 -13.33 18.32
CA ALA A 464 28.42 -13.54 19.76
C ALA A 464 29.91 -13.57 20.07
N GLU A 465 30.74 -14.17 19.21
CA GLU A 465 32.18 -14.20 19.33
C GLU A 465 32.82 -12.81 19.19
N ALA A 466 32.35 -12.01 18.18
CA ALA A 466 32.82 -10.65 18.01
C ALA A 466 32.50 -9.77 19.23
N GLN A 467 31.33 -9.93 19.84
CA GLN A 467 30.95 -9.21 21.08
C GLN A 467 31.81 -9.61 22.28
N ARG A 468 32.12 -10.91 22.44
CA ARG A 468 32.97 -11.39 23.52
C ARG A 468 34.42 -10.89 23.40
N SER A 469 34.97 -10.87 22.19
CA SER A 469 36.33 -10.36 21.93
C SER A 469 36.46 -8.86 22.24
N GLN A 470 35.41 -8.06 22.04
CA GLN A 470 35.38 -6.65 22.43
C GLN A 470 35.29 -6.43 23.95
N CYS A 471 34.68 -7.37 24.70
CA CYS A 471 34.61 -7.29 26.16
C CYS A 471 35.96 -7.65 26.83
N VAL A 472 36.76 -8.53 26.24
CA VAL A 472 38.05 -8.95 26.77
C VAL A 472 39.16 -7.91 26.53
N GLY A 473 39.04 -7.05 25.50
CA GLY A 473 40.01 -5.99 25.16
C GLY A 473 39.92 -4.72 26.01
N ARG A 474 38.97 -4.61 26.94
CA ARG A 474 38.81 -3.45 27.84
C ARG A 474 39.26 -3.81 29.26
N VAL A 475 40.52 -4.06 29.45
CA VAL A 475 41.15 -3.90 30.77
C VAL A 475 41.57 -2.43 30.90
N PRO A 476 41.04 -1.64 31.85
CA PRO A 476 41.53 -0.29 32.04
C PRO A 476 43.00 -0.34 32.46
N PRO A 477 43.85 0.57 31.99
CA PRO A 477 45.21 0.69 32.53
C PRO A 477 45.08 1.09 33.98
N THR A 478 45.79 0.30 34.85
CA THR A 478 45.98 0.52 36.28
C THR A 478 46.69 1.82 36.54
#